data_8d372d50eba159e934b24e50728a1142
#
_entry.id   8d372d50eba159e934b24e50728a1142
#
_cell.length_a   1.000
_cell.length_b   1.000
_cell.length_c   1.000
_cell.angle_alpha   90.00
_cell.angle_beta   90.00
_cell.angle_gamma   90.00
#
_symmetry.space_group_name_H-M   'P 1'
#
loop_
_entity.id
_entity.type
_entity.pdbx_description
1 polymer ?
#
loop_
_entity_poly.entity_id
_entity_poly.type
_entity_poly.pdbx_seq_one_letter_code
_entity_poly.pdbx_strand_id
1 'polypeptide(L)'
;MRKKLNVYEMRIKVYLLENIPFQELQNALANFVDSALCQCEELISFHEENCYKFYSIGTLWPVERGMTYRKEQIYTLTVRTVDPDLARYFSEILRNHYTRKIKGLTVENRIIPRKMISE
;
A
#
# COMPACT_ATOMS: atom_id res chain seq x y z
N MET A 1 27.19 -7.84 15.23
CA MET A 1 27.12 -6.95 14.05
C MET A 1 25.70 -6.50 13.82
N ARG A 2 25.52 -5.22 13.67
CA ARG A 2 24.20 -4.66 13.46
C ARG A 2 23.86 -4.61 11.98
N LYS A 3 22.66 -4.98 11.64
CA LYS A 3 22.19 -4.86 10.27
C LYS A 3 21.40 -3.58 10.12
N LYS A 4 21.61 -2.90 9.03
CA LYS A 4 20.75 -1.79 8.66
C LYS A 4 19.52 -2.39 8.04
N LEU A 5 18.35 -1.96 8.52
CA LEU A 5 17.09 -2.33 7.91
C LEU A 5 16.63 -1.17 7.06
N ASN A 6 16.31 -1.47 5.83
CA ASN A 6 15.73 -0.47 4.95
C ASN A 6 14.22 -0.63 4.96
N VAL A 7 13.54 0.49 4.97
CA VAL A 7 12.10 0.50 4.76
C VAL A 7 11.87 0.98 3.34
N TYR A 8 11.10 0.22 2.60
CA TYR A 8 10.72 0.58 1.25
C TYR A 8 9.35 1.24 1.31
N GLU A 9 9.29 2.49 0.89
CA GLU A 9 8.05 3.25 0.91
C GLU A 9 7.59 3.45 -0.52
N MET A 10 6.35 3.07 -0.78
CA MET A 10 5.73 3.28 -2.08
C MET A 10 4.63 4.31 -1.91
N ARG A 11 4.69 5.37 -2.69
CA ARG A 11 3.64 6.38 -2.74
C ARG A 11 2.87 6.16 -4.01
N ILE A 12 1.63 5.78 -3.85
CA ILE A 12 0.76 5.40 -4.96
C ILE A 12 -0.29 6.49 -5.14
N LYS A 13 -0.32 7.08 -6.33
CA LYS A 13 -1.43 7.96 -6.67
C LYS A 13 -2.61 7.08 -7.02
N VAL A 14 -3.71 7.31 -6.36
CA VAL A 14 -4.93 6.53 -6.58
C VAL A 14 -6.08 7.46 -6.94
N TYR A 15 -6.94 6.95 -7.81
CA TYR A 15 -8.15 7.63 -8.25
C TYR A 15 -9.33 6.90 -7.64
N LEU A 16 -10.21 7.62 -6.97
CA LEU A 16 -11.36 6.97 -6.34
C LEU A 16 -12.50 6.85 -7.33
N LEU A 17 -13.02 5.64 -7.44
CA LEU A 17 -14.14 5.33 -8.33
C LEU A 17 -15.48 5.50 -7.63
N GLU A 18 -15.46 5.55 -6.29
CA GLU A 18 -16.64 5.76 -5.46
C GLU A 18 -16.25 6.60 -4.25
N ASN A 19 -17.23 7.22 -3.63
CA ASN A 19 -17.00 7.88 -2.35
C ASN A 19 -16.70 6.83 -1.29
N ILE A 20 -15.73 7.10 -0.43
CA ILE A 20 -15.35 6.16 0.63
C ILE A 20 -15.45 6.88 1.98
N PRO A 21 -16.46 6.54 2.79
CA PRO A 21 -16.57 7.08 4.14
C PRO A 21 -15.38 6.67 5.00
N PHE A 22 -15.00 7.49 5.96
CA PHE A 22 -13.85 7.21 6.83
C PHE A 22 -13.90 5.84 7.47
N GLN A 23 -15.08 5.41 7.91
CA GLN A 23 -15.21 4.11 8.57
C GLN A 23 -15.00 2.92 7.63
N GLU A 24 -15.07 3.15 6.32
CA GLU A 24 -14.83 2.10 5.33
C GLU A 24 -13.46 2.17 4.71
N LEU A 25 -12.71 3.23 5.00
CA LEU A 25 -11.46 3.50 4.33
C LEU A 25 -10.43 2.38 4.49
N GLN A 26 -10.21 1.92 5.73
CA GLN A 26 -9.21 0.88 5.98
C GLN A 26 -9.52 -0.40 5.23
N ASN A 27 -10.78 -0.81 5.22
CA ASN A 27 -11.18 -2.00 4.48
C ASN A 27 -11.00 -1.82 2.98
N ALA A 28 -11.32 -0.64 2.46
CA ALA A 28 -11.15 -0.36 1.03
C ALA A 28 -9.68 -0.38 0.63
N LEU A 29 -8.81 0.22 1.44
CA LEU A 29 -7.37 0.24 1.17
C LEU A 29 -6.77 -1.16 1.30
N ALA A 30 -7.13 -1.89 2.33
CA ALA A 30 -6.65 -3.25 2.52
C ALA A 30 -7.08 -4.14 1.35
N ASN A 31 -8.33 -4.02 0.92
CA ASN A 31 -8.83 -4.79 -0.21
C ASN A 31 -8.07 -4.44 -1.50
N PHE A 32 -7.77 -3.17 -1.71
CA PHE A 32 -7.02 -2.73 -2.88
C PHE A 32 -5.63 -3.37 -2.92
N VAL A 33 -4.90 -3.32 -1.81
CA VAL A 33 -3.54 -3.86 -1.75
C VAL A 33 -3.54 -5.39 -1.72
N ASP A 34 -4.41 -5.99 -0.93
CA ASP A 34 -4.47 -7.45 -0.80
C ASP A 34 -4.90 -8.12 -2.11
N SER A 35 -5.79 -7.51 -2.86
CA SER A 35 -6.21 -8.07 -4.15
C SER A 35 -5.07 -8.04 -5.17
N ALA A 36 -4.19 -7.04 -5.08
CA ALA A 36 -2.99 -7.01 -5.91
C ALA A 36 -2.05 -8.14 -5.54
N LEU A 37 -1.91 -8.42 -4.25
CA LEU A 37 -1.08 -9.52 -3.76
C LEU A 37 -1.59 -10.86 -4.28
N CYS A 38 -2.90 -11.04 -4.33
CA CYS A 38 -3.51 -12.29 -4.78
C CYS A 38 -3.32 -12.58 -6.27
N GLN A 39 -2.75 -11.67 -7.04
CA GLN A 39 -2.46 -11.91 -8.45
C GLN A 39 -1.17 -12.68 -8.68
N CYS A 40 -0.38 -12.90 -7.64
CA CYS A 40 0.88 -13.63 -7.75
C CYS A 40 0.79 -14.91 -6.93
N GLU A 41 0.83 -16.06 -7.57
CA GLU A 41 0.70 -17.35 -6.90
C GLU A 41 1.74 -17.58 -5.81
N GLU A 42 2.98 -17.19 -6.09
CA GLU A 42 4.06 -17.35 -5.11
C GLU A 42 3.79 -16.57 -3.85
N LEU A 43 3.28 -15.35 -4.00
CA LEU A 43 2.98 -14.50 -2.86
C LEU A 43 1.72 -14.94 -2.13
N ILE A 44 0.78 -15.55 -2.82
CA ILE A 44 -0.40 -16.12 -2.18
C ILE A 44 0.01 -17.23 -1.23
N SER A 45 0.85 -18.16 -1.69
CA SER A 45 1.35 -19.24 -0.84
C SER A 45 2.08 -18.71 0.37
N PHE A 46 2.94 -17.74 0.15
CA PHE A 46 3.71 -17.11 1.22
C PHE A 46 2.78 -16.47 2.26
N HIS A 47 1.78 -15.76 1.79
CA HIS A 47 0.83 -15.07 2.65
C HIS A 47 0.02 -16.06 3.49
N GLU A 48 -0.44 -17.14 2.88
CA GLU A 48 -1.20 -18.18 3.57
C GLU A 48 -0.37 -18.86 4.64
N GLU A 49 0.88 -19.19 4.32
CA GLU A 49 1.75 -19.89 5.25
C GLU A 49 2.11 -19.06 6.48
N ASN A 50 2.33 -17.78 6.27
CA ASN A 50 2.86 -16.93 7.33
C ASN A 50 1.80 -16.21 8.14
N CYS A 51 0.60 -16.16 7.67
CA CYS A 51 -0.52 -15.55 8.39
C CYS A 51 -0.30 -14.10 8.76
N TYR A 52 0.74 -13.46 8.26
CA TYR A 52 0.92 -12.05 8.46
C TYR A 52 1.39 -11.29 7.25
N LYS A 53 1.09 -10.01 7.30
CA LYS A 53 1.44 -9.10 6.24
C LYS A 53 2.78 -8.47 6.54
N PHE A 54 3.70 -8.55 5.59
CA PHE A 54 5.00 -7.91 5.71
C PHE A 54 4.99 -6.49 5.19
N TYR A 55 3.82 -5.85 5.26
CA TYR A 55 3.67 -4.47 4.81
C TYR A 55 2.63 -3.76 5.68
N SER A 56 2.72 -2.45 5.69
CA SER A 56 1.74 -1.61 6.35
C SER A 56 1.14 -0.65 5.35
N ILE A 57 -0.11 -0.31 5.57
CA ILE A 57 -0.86 0.59 4.70
C ILE A 57 -1.17 1.85 5.50
N GLY A 58 -0.77 3.00 4.96
CA GLY A 58 -1.09 4.27 5.57
C GLY A 58 -2.46 4.75 5.15
N THR A 59 -2.80 5.96 5.51
CA THR A 59 -4.05 6.57 5.09
C THR A 59 -3.86 7.31 3.78
N LEU A 60 -4.95 7.83 3.24
CA LEU A 60 -4.91 8.65 2.03
C LEU A 60 -4.53 10.09 2.36
N TRP A 61 -3.79 10.70 1.46
CA TRP A 61 -3.40 12.12 1.56
C TRP A 61 -3.83 12.85 0.30
N PRO A 62 -4.37 14.03 0.36
CA PRO A 62 -4.64 14.81 1.58
C PRO A 62 -5.81 14.26 2.37
N VAL A 63 -5.80 14.51 3.67
CA VAL A 63 -6.85 14.04 4.56
C VAL A 63 -8.11 14.89 4.34
N GLU A 64 -9.25 14.22 4.18
CA GLU A 64 -10.52 14.91 4.00
C GLU A 64 -11.10 15.30 5.36
N ARG A 65 -11.63 16.49 5.43
CA ARG A 65 -12.26 16.98 6.66
C ARG A 65 -13.73 16.60 6.76
N GLY A 66 -14.32 16.20 5.65
CA GLY A 66 -15.76 15.95 5.59
C GLY A 66 -16.18 14.53 5.88
N MET A 67 -15.32 13.72 6.48
CA MET A 67 -15.60 12.34 6.87
C MET A 67 -15.79 11.38 5.68
N THR A 68 -15.55 11.85 4.47
CA THR A 68 -15.67 11.01 3.27
C THR A 68 -14.60 11.42 2.26
N TYR A 69 -13.88 10.43 1.74
CA TYR A 69 -12.97 10.63 0.62
C TYR A 69 -13.80 10.57 -0.66
N ARG A 70 -13.53 11.49 -1.57
CA ARG A 70 -14.47 11.78 -2.65
C ARG A 70 -14.18 11.04 -3.93
N LYS A 71 -15.24 10.59 -4.56
CA LYS A 71 -15.21 10.02 -5.90
C LYS A 71 -14.59 11.00 -6.89
N GLU A 72 -13.82 10.46 -7.83
CA GLU A 72 -13.19 11.20 -8.91
C GLU A 72 -12.12 12.19 -8.44
N GLN A 73 -11.59 11.96 -7.25
CA GLN A 73 -10.45 12.71 -6.74
C GLN A 73 -9.24 11.81 -6.66
N ILE A 74 -8.06 12.44 -6.74
CA ILE A 74 -6.79 11.72 -6.66
C ILE A 74 -6.19 11.94 -5.28
N TYR A 75 -5.77 10.84 -4.66
CA TYR A 75 -5.12 10.88 -3.35
C TYR A 75 -3.82 10.10 -3.44
N THR A 76 -2.98 10.25 -2.43
CA THR A 76 -1.75 9.47 -2.32
C THR A 76 -1.91 8.46 -1.20
N LEU A 77 -1.69 7.20 -1.55
CA LEU A 77 -1.66 6.10 -0.59
C LEU A 77 -0.21 5.72 -0.35
N THR A 78 0.17 5.56 0.92
CA THR A 78 1.52 5.13 1.26
C THR A 78 1.48 3.70 1.76
N VAL A 79 2.34 2.86 1.18
CA VAL A 79 2.51 1.47 1.61
C VAL A 79 3.99 1.28 1.93
N ARG A 80 4.29 0.64 3.05
CA ARG A 80 5.67 0.39 3.48
C ARG A 80 5.90 -1.08 3.72
N THR A 81 7.09 -1.53 3.39
CA THR A 81 7.51 -2.89 3.66
C THR A 81 9.02 -2.92 3.89
N VAL A 82 9.49 -3.95 4.60
CA VAL A 82 10.92 -4.19 4.74
C VAL A 82 11.42 -5.25 3.76
N ASP A 83 10.53 -5.83 3.00
CA ASP A 83 10.85 -6.88 2.03
C ASP A 83 11.07 -6.26 0.64
N PRO A 84 12.31 -6.30 0.11
CA PRO A 84 12.59 -5.69 -1.19
C PRO A 84 11.86 -6.34 -2.36
N ASP A 85 11.60 -7.64 -2.28
CA ASP A 85 10.88 -8.32 -3.35
C ASP A 85 9.42 -7.91 -3.38
N LEU A 86 8.81 -7.75 -2.21
CA LEU A 86 7.44 -7.29 -2.11
C LEU A 86 7.33 -5.84 -2.59
N ALA A 87 8.30 -5.01 -2.24
CA ALA A 87 8.33 -3.61 -2.69
C ALA A 87 8.38 -3.54 -4.22
N ARG A 88 9.22 -4.36 -4.84
CA ARG A 88 9.32 -4.42 -6.29
C ARG A 88 8.02 -4.85 -6.93
N TYR A 89 7.41 -5.88 -6.39
CA TYR A 89 6.14 -6.38 -6.90
C TYR A 89 5.05 -5.33 -6.84
N PHE A 90 4.87 -4.69 -5.69
CA PHE A 90 3.85 -3.66 -5.53
C PHE A 90 4.12 -2.47 -6.45
N SER A 91 5.38 -2.12 -6.67
CA SER A 91 5.71 -1.00 -7.55
C SER A 91 5.28 -1.24 -8.98
N GLU A 92 5.27 -2.49 -9.41
CA GLU A 92 4.85 -2.86 -10.76
C GLU A 92 3.35 -3.03 -10.85
N ILE A 93 2.77 -3.77 -9.89
CA ILE A 93 1.37 -4.19 -10.03
C ILE A 93 0.38 -3.07 -9.66
N LEU A 94 0.72 -2.25 -8.68
CA LEU A 94 -0.24 -1.25 -8.20
C LEU A 94 -0.48 -0.10 -9.17
N ARG A 95 0.37 0.09 -10.17
CA ARG A 95 0.23 1.17 -11.14
C ARG A 95 -1.08 1.16 -11.90
N ASN A 96 -1.52 0.00 -12.29
CA ASN A 96 -2.76 -0.12 -13.07
C ASN A 96 -3.76 -1.03 -12.40
N HIS A 97 -3.48 -1.37 -11.15
CA HIS A 97 -4.37 -2.22 -10.38
C HIS A 97 -5.63 -1.44 -10.01
N TYR A 98 -6.74 -2.12 -10.00
CA TYR A 98 -7.98 -1.48 -9.58
C TYR A 98 -8.87 -2.47 -8.86
N THR A 99 -9.71 -1.93 -7.99
CA THR A 99 -10.82 -2.63 -7.37
C THR A 99 -12.07 -1.84 -7.73
N ARG A 100 -13.20 -2.22 -7.16
CA ARG A 100 -14.45 -1.51 -7.41
C ARG A 100 -14.39 -0.04 -6.99
N LYS A 101 -13.59 0.28 -5.97
CA LYS A 101 -13.56 1.62 -5.39
C LYS A 101 -12.32 2.44 -5.70
N ILE A 102 -11.22 1.80 -6.02
CA ILE A 102 -9.92 2.48 -6.11
C ILE A 102 -9.17 2.02 -7.36
N LYS A 103 -8.57 2.96 -8.07
CA LYS A 103 -7.71 2.66 -9.20
C LYS A 103 -6.33 3.25 -8.96
N GLY A 104 -5.29 2.42 -9.09
CA GLY A 104 -3.91 2.88 -8.99
C GLY A 104 -3.47 3.56 -10.27
N LEU A 105 -2.73 4.65 -10.13
CA LEU A 105 -2.24 5.43 -11.28
C LEU A 105 -0.74 5.33 -11.41
N THR A 106 -0.01 5.90 -10.46
CA THR A 106 1.45 5.90 -10.51
C THR A 106 2.00 5.46 -9.17
N VAL A 107 3.21 4.92 -9.20
CA VAL A 107 3.90 4.49 -7.99
C VAL A 107 5.29 5.09 -7.97
N GLU A 108 5.63 5.76 -6.87
CA GLU A 108 6.99 6.20 -6.61
C GLU A 108 7.56 5.35 -5.50
N ASN A 109 8.76 4.84 -5.73
CA ASN A 109 9.48 4.06 -4.73
C ASN A 109 10.54 4.90 -4.07
N ARG A 110 10.69 4.68 -2.78
CA ARG A 110 11.67 5.39 -1.99
C ARG A 110 12.22 4.44 -0.94
N ILE A 111 13.53 4.45 -0.79
CA ILE A 111 14.17 3.66 0.24
C ILE A 111 14.49 4.59 1.40
N ILE A 112 14.01 4.23 2.58
CA ILE A 112 14.26 4.99 3.79
C ILE A 112 15.21 4.17 4.64
N PRO A 113 16.48 4.56 4.75
CA PRO A 113 17.40 3.84 5.62
C PRO A 113 16.94 4.00 7.06
N ARG A 114 16.81 2.91 7.75
CA ARG A 114 16.39 2.93 9.13
C ARG A 114 17.62 2.71 9.99
N LYS A 115 17.97 3.71 10.77
CA LYS A 115 19.07 3.54 11.71
C LYS A 115 18.62 2.61 12.82
N MET A 116 19.45 1.65 13.13
CA MET A 116 19.22 0.85 14.32
C MET A 116 19.31 1.76 15.51
N ILE A 117 18.34 1.67 16.38
CA ILE A 117 18.37 2.45 17.59
C ILE A 117 19.45 1.84 18.49
N SER A 118 20.40 2.67 18.85
CA SER A 118 21.44 2.24 19.75
C SER A 118 20.96 2.53 21.17
N GLU A 119 20.86 1.54 21.92
CA GLU A 119 20.42 1.68 23.31
C GLU A 119 21.57 1.73 24.25
#